data_373cdafe4132a0447f39dd4e3eca5171
#
_entry.id   373cdafe4132a0447f39dd4e3eca5171
#
_cell.length_a   1.000
_cell.length_b   1.000
_cell.length_c   1.000
_cell.angle_alpha   90.00
_cell.angle_beta   90.00
_cell.angle_gamma   90.00
#
_symmetry.space_group_name_H-M   'P 1'
#
loop_
_entity.id
_entity.type
_entity.pdbx_description
1 polymer ?
#
loop_
_entity_poly.entity_id
_entity_poly.type
_entity_poly.pdbx_seq_one_letter_code
_entity_poly.pdbx_strand_id
1 'polypeptide(L)'
;MKKISRRSFLAVAGAATAAVALTACGGSSNSTAASTSTAASAAASTAAGDAAAAANDPKVTLVYAEVNPLDTIVGQTGSHFKEKVEELTGGSVVIDVQASGVLGSENDVLDAILGGSTSIDISRISAFALTSYGCNKSKLLSIPFTFENRAHFWNFANSDLAPEFLNEPQELGLPVRGLFYGEEGFRHFFTVNPVAGIEDFKGLKLRVSNDPVMNGMVEGLGANPTVDRKSVV
;
A
#
# COMPACT_ATOMS: atom_id res chain seq x y z
N MET A 1 1.73 27.73 -13.85
CA MET A 1 0.74 26.78 -13.34
C MET A 1 0.57 27.03 -11.86
N LYS A 2 -0.66 27.30 -11.36
CA LYS A 2 -0.89 27.54 -9.92
C LYS A 2 -0.94 26.22 -9.19
N LYS A 3 -0.05 26.03 -8.22
CA LYS A 3 -0.03 24.83 -7.34
C LYS A 3 -1.25 24.85 -6.43
N ILE A 4 -2.06 23.79 -6.46
CA ILE A 4 -3.19 23.62 -5.55
C ILE A 4 -2.64 23.02 -4.25
N SER A 5 -2.88 23.71 -3.12
CA SER A 5 -2.47 23.29 -1.79
C SER A 5 -3.31 22.09 -1.32
N ARG A 6 -2.70 21.16 -0.56
CA ARG A 6 -3.36 19.99 0.07
C ARG A 6 -4.63 20.35 0.85
N ARG A 7 -4.75 21.59 1.36
CA ARG A 7 -5.95 22.10 2.04
C ARG A 7 -7.12 22.37 1.07
N SER A 8 -6.86 22.65 -0.20
CA SER A 8 -7.92 22.93 -1.19
C SER A 8 -8.59 21.65 -1.68
N PHE A 9 -7.90 20.52 -1.65
CA PHE A 9 -8.46 19.21 -2.04
C PHE A 9 -9.55 18.73 -1.07
N LEU A 10 -9.37 18.94 0.24
CA LEU A 10 -10.35 18.55 1.25
C LEU A 10 -11.57 19.47 1.31
N ALA A 11 -11.49 20.70 0.83
CA ALA A 11 -12.60 21.65 0.82
C ALA A 11 -13.59 21.42 -0.35
N VAL A 12 -13.13 20.80 -1.44
CA VAL A 12 -13.99 20.52 -2.63
C VAL A 12 -14.83 19.26 -2.42
N ALA A 13 -14.35 18.28 -1.63
CA ALA A 13 -15.11 17.06 -1.34
C ALA A 13 -16.31 17.28 -0.38
N GLY A 14 -16.41 18.44 0.28
CA GLY A 14 -17.46 18.74 1.25
C GLY A 14 -18.68 19.53 0.73
N ALA A 15 -18.67 20.03 -0.52
CA ALA A 15 -19.67 20.95 -1.02
C ALA A 15 -20.72 20.34 -1.95
N ALA A 16 -20.67 19.05 -2.25
CA ALA A 16 -21.55 18.42 -3.26
C ALA A 16 -22.76 17.64 -2.70
N THR A 17 -23.05 17.70 -1.39
CA THR A 17 -24.16 16.91 -0.78
C THR A 17 -25.36 17.72 -0.29
N ALA A 18 -25.59 18.92 -0.78
CA ALA A 18 -26.73 19.74 -0.30
C ALA A 18 -27.57 20.36 -1.43
N ALA A 19 -28.03 19.57 -2.42
CA ALA A 19 -29.03 20.07 -3.38
C ALA A 19 -29.81 18.96 -4.11
N VAL A 20 -30.42 17.99 -3.39
CA VAL A 20 -31.60 17.25 -3.96
C VAL A 20 -32.51 16.83 -2.81
N ALA A 21 -33.32 17.77 -2.35
CA ALA A 21 -34.54 17.47 -1.58
C ALA A 21 -35.48 18.66 -1.71
N LEU A 22 -36.31 18.67 -2.73
CA LEU A 22 -37.60 19.40 -2.77
C LEU A 22 -38.20 19.25 -4.18
N THR A 23 -38.96 18.16 -4.39
CA THR A 23 -40.20 18.19 -5.20
C THR A 23 -40.79 16.78 -5.27
N ALA A 24 -41.76 16.50 -4.45
CA ALA A 24 -42.88 15.61 -4.74
C ALA A 24 -43.88 15.67 -3.61
N CYS A 25 -44.80 16.60 -3.72
CA CYS A 25 -46.11 16.51 -3.03
C CYS A 25 -47.18 16.50 -4.11
N GLY A 26 -48.07 15.52 -4.11
CA GLY A 26 -49.33 15.60 -4.81
C GLY A 26 -49.85 14.29 -5.36
N GLY A 27 -50.92 13.74 -4.74
CA GLY A 27 -51.95 12.96 -5.43
C GLY A 27 -52.24 11.55 -4.95
N SER A 28 -53.27 11.48 -4.19
CA SER A 28 -54.07 10.35 -3.64
C SER A 28 -54.39 9.16 -4.55
N SER A 29 -54.51 8.05 -3.86
CA SER A 29 -55.65 7.09 -3.79
C SER A 29 -55.43 5.65 -4.34
N ASN A 30 -55.56 4.78 -3.41
CA ASN A 30 -56.35 3.52 -3.32
C ASN A 30 -55.84 2.19 -3.91
N SER A 31 -55.76 1.29 -2.99
CA SER A 31 -56.24 -0.12 -2.91
C SER A 31 -55.34 -1.27 -3.33
N THR A 32 -55.06 -2.06 -2.31
CA THR A 32 -55.23 -3.51 -2.10
C THR A 32 -54.28 -4.51 -2.77
N ALA A 33 -53.57 -5.19 -1.85
CA ALA A 33 -53.36 -6.64 -1.75
C ALA A 33 -52.25 -7.36 -2.49
N ALA A 34 -51.50 -8.04 -1.62
CA ALA A 34 -50.96 -9.38 -1.74
C ALA A 34 -49.58 -9.64 -2.34
N SER A 35 -48.69 -9.93 -1.39
CA SER A 35 -47.77 -11.09 -1.31
C SER A 35 -46.87 -11.45 -2.47
N THR A 36 -45.62 -11.46 -2.17
CA THR A 36 -44.62 -12.54 -2.16
C THR A 36 -43.28 -12.12 -2.74
N SER A 37 -42.31 -12.23 -1.85
CA SER A 37 -40.90 -12.63 -2.05
C SER A 37 -40.24 -12.39 -3.41
N THR A 38 -39.22 -11.55 -3.42
CA THR A 38 -37.86 -11.96 -3.81
C THR A 38 -36.88 -10.85 -3.44
N ALA A 39 -36.09 -11.11 -2.41
CA ALA A 39 -34.86 -10.39 -2.14
C ALA A 39 -33.80 -10.96 -3.07
N ALA A 40 -33.22 -10.15 -3.92
CA ALA A 40 -31.87 -10.21 -4.44
C ALA A 40 -31.81 -9.44 -5.77
N SER A 41 -31.37 -8.24 -5.76
CA SER A 41 -30.56 -7.57 -6.80
C SER A 41 -30.62 -6.05 -6.62
N ALA A 42 -29.81 -5.53 -5.73
CA ALA A 42 -29.57 -4.11 -5.65
C ALA A 42 -28.14 -3.83 -5.11
N ALA A 43 -27.13 -4.35 -5.80
CA ALA A 43 -25.73 -4.05 -5.50
C ALA A 43 -24.85 -3.88 -6.74
N ALA A 44 -25.42 -3.56 -7.89
CA ALA A 44 -24.65 -3.44 -9.13
C ALA A 44 -24.92 -2.14 -9.93
N SER A 45 -25.42 -1.08 -9.27
CA SER A 45 -25.83 0.12 -10.04
C SER A 45 -25.22 1.43 -9.58
N THR A 46 -24.22 1.44 -8.68
CA THR A 46 -23.59 2.69 -8.22
C THR A 46 -22.19 2.94 -8.78
N ALA A 47 -21.57 1.95 -9.45
CA ALA A 47 -20.22 2.12 -9.99
C ALA A 47 -20.13 2.80 -11.36
N ALA A 48 -21.25 2.92 -12.08
CA ALA A 48 -21.24 3.52 -13.42
C ALA A 48 -21.51 5.04 -13.44
N GLY A 49 -21.96 5.61 -12.31
CA GLY A 49 -22.27 7.05 -12.20
C GLY A 49 -21.06 7.93 -11.95
N ASP A 50 -20.05 7.40 -11.23
CA ASP A 50 -18.90 8.21 -10.82
C ASP A 50 -17.81 8.32 -11.90
N ALA A 51 -17.69 7.34 -12.79
CA ALA A 51 -16.69 7.38 -13.88
C ALA A 51 -16.95 8.49 -14.91
N ALA A 52 -18.20 8.90 -15.11
CA ALA A 52 -18.54 9.96 -16.06
C ALA A 52 -18.30 11.37 -15.52
N ALA A 53 -18.28 11.55 -14.19
CA ALA A 53 -17.99 12.85 -13.56
C ALA A 53 -16.48 13.16 -13.55
N ALA A 54 -15.64 12.14 -13.45
CA ALA A 54 -14.19 12.26 -13.37
C ALA A 54 -13.53 12.75 -14.68
N ALA A 55 -14.18 12.58 -15.83
CA ALA A 55 -13.62 12.95 -17.15
C ALA A 55 -13.42 14.46 -17.35
N ASN A 56 -13.98 15.31 -16.49
CA ASN A 56 -13.87 16.77 -16.57
C ASN A 56 -12.98 17.38 -15.48
N ASP A 57 -12.42 16.58 -14.58
CA ASP A 57 -11.52 17.07 -13.53
C ASP A 57 -10.12 17.37 -14.10
N PRO A 58 -9.40 18.36 -13.54
CA PRO A 58 -8.04 18.65 -13.97
C PRO A 58 -7.14 17.43 -13.70
N LYS A 59 -6.34 17.07 -14.71
CA LYS A 59 -5.42 15.94 -14.60
C LYS A 59 -4.41 16.16 -13.47
N VAL A 60 -4.31 15.17 -12.58
CA VAL A 60 -3.33 15.10 -11.50
C VAL A 60 -2.37 13.94 -11.82
N THR A 61 -1.07 14.21 -11.78
CA THR A 61 -0.05 13.16 -11.89
C THR A 61 0.56 12.91 -10.53
N LEU A 62 0.55 11.64 -10.09
CA LEU A 62 1.17 11.18 -8.86
C LEU A 62 2.39 10.32 -9.21
N VAL A 63 3.52 10.63 -8.61
CA VAL A 63 4.77 9.87 -8.79
C VAL A 63 4.79 8.71 -7.82
N TYR A 64 4.91 7.50 -8.37
CA TYR A 64 4.99 6.24 -7.63
C TYR A 64 6.41 5.67 -7.71
N ALA A 65 7.10 5.57 -6.57
CA ALA A 65 8.43 5.01 -6.47
C ALA A 65 8.38 3.49 -6.26
N GLU A 66 9.08 2.72 -7.11
CA GLU A 66 9.22 1.27 -7.02
C GLU A 66 10.69 0.87 -7.21
N VAL A 67 11.25 0.14 -6.23
CA VAL A 67 12.66 -0.30 -6.30
C VAL A 67 12.87 -1.51 -7.20
N ASN A 68 11.81 -2.25 -7.49
CA ASN A 68 11.89 -3.45 -8.33
C ASN A 68 11.61 -3.12 -9.81
N PRO A 69 12.17 -3.91 -10.74
CA PRO A 69 11.78 -3.86 -12.15
C PRO A 69 10.31 -4.25 -12.35
N LEU A 70 9.65 -3.68 -13.38
CA LEU A 70 8.22 -3.89 -13.65
C LEU A 70 7.86 -5.32 -14.03
N ASP A 71 8.80 -6.13 -14.47
CA ASP A 71 8.61 -7.54 -14.82
C ASP A 71 8.61 -8.47 -13.60
N THR A 72 8.93 -7.96 -12.42
CA THR A 72 8.82 -8.71 -11.17
C THR A 72 7.38 -8.73 -10.66
N ILE A 73 7.05 -9.69 -9.77
CA ILE A 73 5.72 -9.78 -9.13
C ILE A 73 5.37 -8.46 -8.45
N VAL A 74 6.34 -7.85 -7.77
CA VAL A 74 6.15 -6.59 -7.04
C VAL A 74 5.97 -5.42 -8.00
N GLY A 75 6.81 -5.32 -9.03
CA GLY A 75 6.71 -4.27 -10.05
C GLY A 75 5.36 -4.33 -10.80
N GLN A 76 4.84 -5.53 -11.07
CA GLN A 76 3.53 -5.71 -11.68
C GLN A 76 2.40 -5.18 -10.80
N THR A 77 2.54 -5.24 -9.46
CA THR A 77 1.55 -4.62 -8.55
C THR A 77 1.46 -3.11 -8.79
N GLY A 78 2.59 -2.43 -8.98
CA GLY A 78 2.62 -1.01 -9.33
C GLY A 78 1.97 -0.70 -10.67
N SER A 79 2.21 -1.55 -11.68
CA SER A 79 1.58 -1.43 -13.00
C SER A 79 0.07 -1.59 -12.93
N HIS A 80 -0.43 -2.61 -12.23
CA HIS A 80 -1.87 -2.84 -12.07
C HIS A 80 -2.53 -1.74 -11.23
N PHE A 81 -1.84 -1.22 -10.20
CA PHE A 81 -2.33 -0.09 -9.43
C PHE A 81 -2.53 1.14 -10.34
N LYS A 82 -1.53 1.46 -11.17
CA LYS A 82 -1.61 2.52 -12.19
C LYS A 82 -2.83 2.33 -13.07
N GLU A 83 -2.95 1.17 -13.72
CA GLU A 83 -4.05 0.85 -14.63
C GLU A 83 -5.42 1.04 -13.97
N LYS A 84 -5.59 0.55 -12.73
CA LYS A 84 -6.85 0.65 -12.01
C LYS A 84 -7.18 2.06 -11.58
N VAL A 85 -6.22 2.84 -11.14
CA VAL A 85 -6.44 4.24 -10.78
C VAL A 85 -6.84 5.04 -12.02
N GLU A 86 -6.12 4.88 -13.12
CA GLU A 86 -6.43 5.59 -14.38
C GLU A 86 -7.80 5.19 -14.95
N GLU A 87 -8.14 3.90 -14.89
CA GLU A 87 -9.46 3.38 -15.28
C GLU A 87 -10.59 3.98 -14.43
N LEU A 88 -10.48 3.87 -13.10
CA LEU A 88 -11.52 4.31 -12.17
C LEU A 88 -11.72 5.82 -12.15
N THR A 89 -10.69 6.58 -12.49
CA THR A 89 -10.75 8.06 -12.52
C THR A 89 -11.01 8.62 -13.93
N GLY A 90 -11.25 7.74 -14.91
CA GLY A 90 -11.41 8.17 -16.30
C GLY A 90 -10.19 8.94 -16.83
N GLY A 91 -9.00 8.68 -16.28
CA GLY A 91 -7.74 9.33 -16.65
C GLY A 91 -7.54 10.72 -16.04
N SER A 92 -8.37 11.14 -15.08
CA SER A 92 -8.15 12.40 -14.34
C SER A 92 -6.99 12.30 -13.35
N VAL A 93 -6.71 11.10 -12.81
CA VAL A 93 -5.51 10.80 -12.03
C VAL A 93 -4.61 9.87 -12.83
N VAL A 94 -3.37 10.29 -13.03
CA VAL A 94 -2.33 9.54 -13.74
C VAL A 94 -1.26 9.12 -12.75
N ILE A 95 -0.84 7.85 -12.78
CA ILE A 95 0.26 7.35 -11.97
C ILE A 95 1.52 7.24 -12.83
N ASP A 96 2.54 7.99 -12.47
CA ASP A 96 3.88 7.92 -13.07
C ASP A 96 4.75 6.96 -12.26
N VAL A 97 4.91 5.72 -12.75
CA VAL A 97 5.65 4.67 -12.05
C VAL A 97 7.14 4.79 -12.36
N GLN A 98 7.93 5.14 -11.38
CA GLN A 98 9.39 5.22 -11.42
C GLN A 98 9.99 3.92 -10.84
N ALA A 99 10.18 2.93 -11.70
CA ALA A 99 10.61 1.59 -11.33
C ALA A 99 12.14 1.41 -11.31
N SER A 100 12.60 0.20 -10.92
CA SER A 100 14.02 -0.21 -10.92
C SER A 100 14.92 0.65 -10.02
N GLY A 101 14.35 1.25 -8.97
CA GLY A 101 15.11 2.01 -7.99
C GLY A 101 15.72 3.32 -8.52
N VAL A 102 15.17 3.90 -9.59
CA VAL A 102 15.67 5.16 -10.16
C VAL A 102 15.56 6.34 -9.20
N LEU A 103 14.65 6.26 -8.21
CA LEU A 103 14.48 7.26 -7.15
C LEU A 103 15.23 6.91 -5.85
N GLY A 104 16.03 5.85 -5.86
CA GLY A 104 16.80 5.37 -4.70
C GLY A 104 16.28 4.06 -4.11
N SER A 105 16.88 3.66 -2.99
CA SER A 105 16.41 2.51 -2.19
C SER A 105 15.11 2.83 -1.45
N GLU A 106 14.47 1.82 -0.82
CA GLU A 106 13.27 2.03 0.01
C GLU A 106 13.50 3.09 1.10
N ASN A 107 14.67 3.07 1.75
CA ASN A 107 14.99 4.04 2.79
C ASN A 107 15.22 5.44 2.21
N ASP A 108 15.93 5.57 1.08
CA ASP A 108 16.13 6.87 0.42
C ASP A 108 14.79 7.51 0.05
N VAL A 109 13.86 6.71 -0.47
CA VAL A 109 12.50 7.16 -0.82
C VAL A 109 11.71 7.56 0.42
N LEU A 110 11.75 6.75 1.49
CA LEU A 110 11.09 7.08 2.75
C LEU A 110 11.67 8.35 3.37
N ASP A 111 12.99 8.47 3.43
CA ASP A 111 13.67 9.67 3.95
C ASP A 111 13.27 10.92 3.16
N ALA A 112 13.18 10.81 1.83
CA ALA A 112 12.73 11.91 0.99
C ALA A 112 11.28 12.32 1.28
N ILE A 113 10.36 11.36 1.39
CA ILE A 113 8.94 11.63 1.70
C ILE A 113 8.80 12.23 3.10
N LEU A 114 9.46 11.63 4.10
CA LEU A 114 9.41 12.08 5.50
C LEU A 114 10.10 13.44 5.68
N GLY A 115 11.14 13.70 4.89
CA GLY A 115 11.81 15.00 4.82
C GLY A 115 11.01 16.09 4.10
N GLY A 116 9.79 15.76 3.63
CA GLY A 116 8.89 16.74 3.00
C GLY A 116 9.12 16.94 1.51
N SER A 117 9.81 16.03 0.83
CA SER A 117 9.91 16.06 -0.63
C SER A 117 8.52 16.01 -1.28
N THR A 118 8.33 16.85 -2.28
CA THR A 118 7.09 16.87 -3.08
C THR A 118 7.26 16.15 -4.42
N SER A 119 8.37 15.43 -4.61
CA SER A 119 8.69 14.74 -5.87
C SER A 119 8.18 13.31 -5.90
N ILE A 120 7.77 12.76 -4.75
CA ILE A 120 7.26 11.38 -4.61
C ILE A 120 5.96 11.46 -3.83
N ASP A 121 4.89 10.90 -4.39
CA ASP A 121 3.56 10.90 -3.78
C ASP A 121 3.20 9.53 -3.21
N ILE A 122 3.67 8.46 -3.84
CA ILE A 122 3.36 7.07 -3.49
C ILE A 122 4.65 6.26 -3.53
N SER A 123 4.78 5.31 -2.63
CA SER A 123 5.84 4.31 -2.69
C SER A 123 5.35 2.95 -2.24
N ARG A 124 5.80 1.92 -2.92
CA ARG A 124 5.77 0.56 -2.41
C ARG A 124 7.04 0.32 -1.61
N ILE A 125 6.87 -0.13 -0.40
CA ILE A 125 7.96 -0.43 0.53
C ILE A 125 7.71 -1.75 1.25
N SER A 126 8.78 -2.36 1.73
CA SER A 126 8.67 -3.48 2.67
C SER A 126 8.11 -2.99 4.01
N ALA A 127 7.11 -3.69 4.58
CA ALA A 127 6.48 -3.26 5.83
C ALA A 127 7.50 -3.06 6.97
N PHE A 128 8.55 -3.87 7.01
CA PHE A 128 9.60 -3.75 8.01
C PHE A 128 10.51 -2.52 7.84
N ALA A 129 10.56 -1.88 6.67
CA ALA A 129 11.33 -0.65 6.50
C ALA A 129 10.81 0.47 7.43
N LEU A 130 9.52 0.46 7.76
CA LEU A 130 8.91 1.41 8.69
C LEU A 130 9.41 1.25 10.13
N THR A 131 10.01 0.11 10.48
CA THR A 131 10.53 -0.14 11.84
C THR A 131 11.67 0.81 12.20
N SER A 132 12.45 1.26 11.23
CA SER A 132 13.51 2.25 11.40
C SER A 132 12.97 3.64 11.75
N TYR A 133 11.69 3.88 11.52
CA TYR A 133 10.98 5.14 11.80
C TYR A 133 10.04 5.05 13.00
N GLY A 134 10.19 3.98 13.82
CA GLY A 134 9.46 3.81 15.07
C GLY A 134 8.16 3.03 14.97
N CYS A 135 7.77 2.52 13.80
CA CYS A 135 6.57 1.71 13.63
C CYS A 135 6.76 0.32 14.24
N ASN A 136 6.30 0.15 15.47
CA ASN A 136 6.50 -1.09 16.22
C ASN A 136 5.52 -2.21 15.82
N LYS A 137 4.30 -1.88 15.39
CA LYS A 137 3.36 -2.87 14.86
C LYS A 137 3.94 -3.55 13.62
N SER A 138 4.60 -2.79 12.74
CA SER A 138 5.27 -3.32 11.54
C SER A 138 6.36 -4.36 11.85
N LYS A 139 6.97 -4.33 13.04
CA LYS A 139 7.92 -5.37 13.49
C LYS A 139 7.29 -6.76 13.53
N LEU A 140 6.01 -6.85 13.93
CA LEU A 140 5.30 -8.13 14.03
C LEU A 140 5.18 -8.82 12.67
N LEU A 141 5.08 -8.07 11.59
CA LEU A 141 4.99 -8.60 10.23
C LEU A 141 6.33 -9.15 9.71
N SER A 142 7.43 -8.83 10.39
CA SER A 142 8.80 -9.20 10.01
C SER A 142 9.37 -10.35 10.83
N ILE A 143 8.70 -10.72 11.92
CA ILE A 143 9.14 -11.82 12.77
C ILE A 143 9.02 -13.13 12.00
N PRO A 144 10.08 -13.97 11.97
CA PRO A 144 10.01 -15.27 11.31
C PRO A 144 8.84 -16.11 11.82
N PHE A 145 8.17 -16.79 10.91
CA PHE A 145 7.02 -17.69 11.18
C PHE A 145 5.76 -17.03 11.74
N THR A 146 5.63 -15.71 11.70
CA THR A 146 4.39 -15.00 12.06
C THR A 146 3.20 -15.49 11.25
N PHE A 147 3.41 -15.78 9.96
CA PHE A 147 2.38 -16.33 9.09
C PHE A 147 2.71 -17.78 8.72
N GLU A 148 1.78 -18.68 8.96
CA GLU A 148 1.93 -20.11 8.63
C GLU A 148 1.89 -20.36 7.11
N ASN A 149 1.06 -19.57 6.41
CA ASN A 149 0.83 -19.71 4.98
C ASN A 149 0.23 -18.42 4.40
N ARG A 150 0.07 -18.39 3.08
CA ARG A 150 -0.51 -17.24 2.36
C ARG A 150 -1.94 -16.91 2.79
N ALA A 151 -2.77 -17.91 3.06
CA ALA A 151 -4.14 -17.67 3.49
C ALA A 151 -4.17 -16.96 4.85
N HIS A 152 -3.27 -17.33 5.78
CA HIS A 152 -3.15 -16.65 7.07
C HIS A 152 -2.76 -15.17 6.89
N PHE A 153 -1.81 -14.87 6.00
CA PHE A 153 -1.44 -13.48 5.68
C PHE A 153 -2.64 -12.71 5.10
N TRP A 154 -3.36 -13.28 4.13
CA TRP A 154 -4.49 -12.59 3.51
C TRP A 154 -5.68 -12.43 4.45
N ASN A 155 -5.88 -13.35 5.41
CA ASN A 155 -6.85 -13.16 6.48
C ASN A 155 -6.50 -11.94 7.35
N PHE A 156 -5.22 -11.76 7.68
CA PHE A 156 -4.75 -10.56 8.35
C PHE A 156 -4.96 -9.31 7.47
N ALA A 157 -4.46 -9.33 6.24
CA ALA A 157 -4.48 -8.17 5.34
C ALA A 157 -5.90 -7.67 4.99
N ASN A 158 -6.90 -8.56 5.07
CA ASN A 158 -8.31 -8.24 4.84
C ASN A 158 -9.13 -8.11 6.14
N SER A 159 -8.50 -8.17 7.30
CA SER A 159 -9.18 -8.04 8.59
C SER A 159 -9.28 -6.59 9.05
N ASP A 160 -10.12 -6.35 10.06
CA ASP A 160 -10.22 -5.06 10.73
C ASP A 160 -8.93 -4.66 11.47
N LEU A 161 -8.01 -5.61 11.68
CA LEU A 161 -6.71 -5.36 12.30
C LEU A 161 -5.72 -4.68 11.35
N ALA A 162 -5.78 -4.97 10.05
CA ALA A 162 -4.83 -4.42 9.07
C ALA A 162 -4.80 -2.89 9.04
N PRO A 163 -5.93 -2.16 9.11
CA PRO A 163 -5.94 -0.70 9.20
C PRO A 163 -5.17 -0.13 10.38
N GLU A 164 -5.13 -0.82 11.53
CA GLU A 164 -4.37 -0.36 12.70
C GLU A 164 -2.86 -0.31 12.41
N PHE A 165 -2.36 -1.28 11.63
CA PHE A 165 -0.97 -1.32 11.22
C PHE A 165 -0.68 -0.31 10.11
N LEU A 166 -1.59 -0.17 9.14
CA LEU A 166 -1.45 0.78 8.03
C LEU A 166 -1.50 2.24 8.50
N ASN A 167 -2.22 2.53 9.59
CA ASN A 167 -2.33 3.87 10.14
C ASN A 167 -1.24 4.20 11.17
N GLU A 168 -0.45 3.21 11.63
CA GLU A 168 0.58 3.43 12.64
C GLU A 168 1.52 4.61 12.31
N PRO A 169 2.01 4.80 11.06
CA PRO A 169 2.84 5.95 10.74
C PRO A 169 2.16 7.28 11.05
N GLN A 170 0.87 7.41 10.74
CA GLN A 170 0.11 8.64 11.04
C GLN A 170 -0.11 8.84 12.54
N GLU A 171 -0.34 7.76 13.30
CA GLU A 171 -0.46 7.79 14.76
C GLU A 171 0.83 8.31 15.41
N LEU A 172 1.97 8.02 14.80
CA LEU A 172 3.31 8.50 15.22
C LEU A 172 3.64 9.90 14.68
N GLY A 173 2.73 10.53 13.96
CA GLY A 173 2.93 11.89 13.39
C GLY A 173 3.78 11.89 12.11
N LEU A 174 4.05 10.75 11.49
CA LEU A 174 4.74 10.68 10.21
C LEU A 174 3.78 11.10 9.08
N PRO A 175 4.26 11.85 8.07
CA PRO A 175 3.41 12.38 6.99
C PRO A 175 3.12 11.33 5.88
N VAL A 176 2.97 10.07 6.26
CA VAL A 176 2.68 8.94 5.36
C VAL A 176 1.52 8.10 5.91
N ARG A 177 0.82 7.42 5.01
CA ARG A 177 -0.26 6.51 5.33
C ARG A 177 -0.14 5.24 4.50
N GLY A 178 -0.30 4.08 5.14
CA GLY A 178 -0.46 2.81 4.45
C GLY A 178 -1.81 2.76 3.72
N LEU A 179 -1.80 2.24 2.50
CA LEU A 179 -3.01 2.08 1.69
C LEU A 179 -3.51 0.64 1.74
N PHE A 180 -2.64 -0.30 1.48
CA PHE A 180 -2.94 -1.74 1.48
C PHE A 180 -1.64 -2.56 1.56
N TYR A 181 -1.78 -3.86 1.77
CA TYR A 181 -0.69 -4.81 1.75
C TYR A 181 -0.63 -5.59 0.45
N GLY A 182 0.60 -5.88 -0.01
CA GLY A 182 0.90 -6.86 -1.03
C GLY A 182 1.75 -7.99 -0.44
N GLU A 183 1.76 -9.15 -1.08
CA GLU A 183 2.48 -10.34 -0.64
C GLU A 183 3.45 -10.78 -1.74
N GLU A 184 4.69 -11.07 -1.36
CA GLU A 184 5.78 -11.50 -2.25
C GLU A 184 6.12 -13.00 -2.10
N GLY A 185 5.49 -13.70 -1.17
CA GLY A 185 5.84 -15.05 -0.79
C GLY A 185 6.74 -15.13 0.45
N PHE A 186 7.29 -16.30 0.69
CA PHE A 186 8.16 -16.54 1.83
C PHE A 186 9.59 -16.06 1.58
N ARG A 187 10.22 -15.57 2.64
CA ARG A 187 11.62 -15.19 2.61
C ARG A 187 12.48 -16.42 2.91
N HIS A 188 13.50 -16.63 2.10
CA HIS A 188 14.44 -17.74 2.21
C HIS A 188 15.87 -17.24 2.28
N PHE A 189 16.75 -18.06 2.87
CA PHE A 189 18.20 -17.88 2.78
C PHE A 189 18.72 -18.47 1.48
N PHE A 190 19.57 -17.72 0.80
CA PHE A 190 20.34 -18.17 -0.33
C PHE A 190 21.82 -18.07 0.01
N THR A 191 22.52 -19.18 0.00
CA THR A 191 23.94 -19.28 0.41
C THR A 191 24.78 -19.89 -0.72
N VAL A 192 26.03 -19.49 -0.82
CA VAL A 192 26.98 -20.05 -1.78
C VAL A 192 27.35 -21.49 -1.39
N ASN A 193 27.60 -21.70 -0.11
CA ASN A 193 27.89 -23.03 0.44
C ASN A 193 26.63 -23.64 1.05
N PRO A 194 26.46 -24.96 0.98
CA PRO A 194 25.35 -25.63 1.65
C PRO A 194 25.31 -25.32 3.16
N VAL A 195 24.10 -25.09 3.67
CA VAL A 195 23.79 -24.91 5.10
C VAL A 195 22.87 -26.04 5.50
N ALA A 196 23.31 -26.90 6.41
CA ALA A 196 22.56 -28.04 6.89
C ALA A 196 21.88 -27.78 8.25
N GLY A 197 22.40 -26.84 9.03
CA GLY A 197 21.87 -26.53 10.35
C GLY A 197 22.24 -25.13 10.82
N ILE A 198 21.74 -24.78 12.01
CA ILE A 198 21.90 -23.43 12.56
C ILE A 198 23.37 -23.09 12.83
N GLU A 199 24.19 -24.10 13.16
CA GLU A 199 25.62 -23.92 13.45
C GLU A 199 26.42 -23.42 12.22
N ASP A 200 25.93 -23.73 11.02
CA ASP A 200 26.59 -23.34 9.78
C ASP A 200 26.42 -21.84 9.47
N PHE A 201 25.52 -21.16 10.18
CA PHE A 201 25.35 -19.71 10.04
C PHE A 201 26.44 -18.90 10.77
N LYS A 202 27.16 -19.52 11.72
CA LYS A 202 28.16 -18.80 12.51
C LYS A 202 29.22 -18.13 11.64
N GLY A 203 29.31 -16.81 11.79
CA GLY A 203 30.30 -16.00 11.07
C GLY A 203 30.00 -15.74 9.60
N LEU A 204 28.92 -16.31 9.02
CA LEU A 204 28.53 -15.99 7.66
C LEU A 204 28.19 -14.51 7.53
N LYS A 205 28.54 -13.90 6.40
CA LYS A 205 28.01 -12.60 6.01
C LYS A 205 26.68 -12.78 5.29
N LEU A 206 25.60 -12.31 5.87
CA LEU A 206 24.26 -12.40 5.29
C LEU A 206 23.75 -11.02 4.93
N ARG A 207 23.43 -10.84 3.65
CA ARG A 207 22.78 -9.62 3.19
C ARG A 207 21.32 -9.62 3.63
N VAL A 208 20.91 -8.57 4.32
CA VAL A 208 19.52 -8.33 4.75
C VAL A 208 19.11 -6.89 4.42
N SER A 209 17.84 -6.61 4.56
CA SER A 209 17.35 -5.24 4.52
C SER A 209 17.84 -4.48 5.75
N ASN A 210 18.04 -3.18 5.60
CA ASN A 210 18.52 -2.35 6.71
C ASN A 210 17.35 -2.02 7.65
N ASP A 211 17.03 -2.96 8.51
CA ASP A 211 16.04 -2.81 9.58
C ASP A 211 16.44 -3.60 10.83
N PRO A 212 15.99 -3.15 12.02
CA PRO A 212 16.40 -3.75 13.29
C PRO A 212 16.00 -5.22 13.45
N VAL A 213 14.87 -5.64 12.87
CA VAL A 213 14.37 -7.03 13.03
C VAL A 213 15.22 -7.98 12.21
N MET A 214 15.51 -7.64 10.96
CA MET A 214 16.33 -8.47 10.09
C MET A 214 17.78 -8.55 10.57
N ASN A 215 18.34 -7.44 11.04
CA ASN A 215 19.67 -7.44 11.66
C ASN A 215 19.71 -8.33 12.91
N GLY A 216 18.77 -8.15 13.84
CA GLY A 216 18.69 -8.96 15.06
C GLY A 216 18.45 -10.45 14.78
N MET A 217 17.68 -10.79 13.75
CA MET A 217 17.51 -12.18 13.33
C MET A 217 18.83 -12.81 12.88
N VAL A 218 19.60 -12.12 12.03
CA VAL A 218 20.89 -12.62 11.54
C VAL A 218 21.91 -12.74 12.67
N GLU A 219 21.97 -11.75 13.54
CA GLU A 219 22.84 -11.79 14.75
C GLU A 219 22.44 -12.94 15.69
N GLY A 220 21.15 -13.18 15.87
CA GLY A 220 20.63 -14.30 16.66
C GLY A 220 21.01 -15.68 16.10
N LEU A 221 21.26 -15.79 14.80
CA LEU A 221 21.80 -16.98 14.16
C LEU A 221 23.34 -17.09 14.28
N GLY A 222 24.00 -16.10 14.88
CA GLY A 222 25.47 -16.03 14.97
C GLY A 222 26.14 -15.59 13.68
N ALA A 223 25.38 -15.07 12.72
CA ALA A 223 25.89 -14.54 11.46
C ALA A 223 26.09 -13.01 11.54
N ASN A 224 26.75 -12.44 10.54
CA ASN A 224 27.04 -11.02 10.45
C ASN A 224 26.11 -10.36 9.43
N PRO A 225 25.18 -9.50 9.82
CA PRO A 225 24.31 -8.80 8.88
C PRO A 225 25.10 -7.78 8.04
N THR A 226 24.75 -7.66 6.78
CA THR A 226 25.25 -6.61 5.91
C THR A 226 24.12 -6.09 5.02
N VAL A 227 24.09 -4.79 4.79
CA VAL A 227 23.09 -4.15 3.91
C VAL A 227 23.59 -3.99 2.49
N ASP A 228 24.90 -3.99 2.28
CA ASP A 228 25.49 -3.87 0.96
C ASP A 228 25.63 -5.22 0.26
N ARG A 229 25.07 -5.34 -0.95
CA ARG A 229 25.17 -6.56 -1.78
C ARG A 229 26.60 -6.90 -2.15
N LYS A 230 27.48 -5.92 -2.30
CA LYS A 230 28.89 -6.13 -2.66
C LYS A 230 29.71 -6.73 -1.53
N SER A 231 29.23 -6.62 -0.28
CA SER A 231 29.94 -7.08 0.91
C SER A 231 29.79 -8.57 1.20
N VAL A 232 28.96 -9.29 0.47
CA VAL A 232 28.68 -10.74 0.67
C VAL A 232 29.36 -11.64 -0.37
N VAL A 233 30.07 -11.05 -1.32
CA VAL A 233 30.80 -11.78 -2.39
C VAL A 233 32.27 -11.88 -2.03
#